data_cc3ce9992502a964793f61abc1735c03
#
_entry.id   cc3ce9992502a964793f61abc1735c03
#
_cell.length_a   1.000
_cell.length_b   1.000
_cell.length_c   1.000
_cell.angle_alpha   90.00
_cell.angle_beta   90.00
_cell.angle_gamma   90.00
#
_symmetry.space_group_name_H-M   'P 1'
#
loop_
_entity.id
_entity.type
_entity.pdbx_description
1 polymer ?
#
loop_
_entity_poly.entity_id
_entity_poly.type
_entity_poly.pdbx_seq_one_letter_code
_entity_poly.pdbx_strand_id
1 'polypeptide(L)'
;MLGPVLKFVDRDYVSYEGKRLLYFGGIDYHRMSNNPIILRTLAEAAFEYGLSSTGSRTTTGNHPLYLKLEQKVAEFFQTEAAAVFASGYLANIILLQAIAQNFDLFLLDKISHSSIVDAAKQFDKKIVYFDHIDTQSLESALKKHIKSGSRPLIMTDGVFPARGEIPPLNEYVEVIQNYDAKILIDDAHAMAVVGETGKGSWEERGIERDFFYQTGTLSKGFGIFGGIIPAENDLIQKIQKNSLAFIGSTGLALPLAAAAIKSVSYFLAHRQAIQDLQNRSLRLKEKFRQIGFDIPQSPAPIVSITYHDEQKNKGLYDILIRNGIYPPLINYPGAPPGGHFRFAITSSHTDQQIDLLYETVRSSIPE
;
A
#
# COMPACT_ATOMS: atom_id res chain seq x y z
N MET A 1 0.01 -2.72 -22.19
CA MET A 1 1.18 -3.57 -22.56
C MET A 1 1.70 -4.19 -21.28
N LEU A 2 2.09 -5.48 -21.27
CA LEU A 2 2.70 -6.11 -20.10
C LEU A 2 4.12 -5.56 -19.89
N GLY A 3 4.57 -5.51 -18.63
CA GLY A 3 5.92 -5.13 -18.29
C GLY A 3 6.97 -6.18 -18.68
N PRO A 4 8.27 -5.90 -18.50
CA PRO A 4 9.34 -6.82 -18.82
C PRO A 4 9.30 -8.09 -17.94
N VAL A 5 9.76 -9.20 -18.50
CA VAL A 5 9.87 -10.46 -17.76
C VAL A 5 11.14 -10.42 -16.91
N LEU A 6 10.97 -10.45 -15.58
CA LEU A 6 12.05 -10.46 -14.61
C LEU A 6 12.09 -11.79 -13.87
N LYS A 7 13.28 -12.36 -13.70
CA LYS A 7 13.49 -13.54 -12.87
C LYS A 7 14.28 -13.13 -11.63
N PHE A 8 13.69 -13.29 -10.43
CA PHE A 8 14.43 -13.11 -9.19
C PHE A 8 15.53 -14.20 -9.09
N VAL A 9 16.77 -13.80 -8.83
CA VAL A 9 17.91 -14.70 -8.66
C VAL A 9 18.34 -14.80 -7.19
N ASP A 10 18.04 -13.76 -6.40
CA ASP A 10 18.12 -13.73 -4.94
C ASP A 10 17.23 -12.62 -4.39
N ARG A 11 17.39 -12.24 -3.09
CA ARG A 11 16.52 -11.26 -2.44
C ARG A 11 16.52 -9.87 -3.09
N ASP A 12 17.67 -9.43 -3.62
CA ASP A 12 17.88 -8.06 -4.06
C ASP A 12 18.32 -7.95 -5.52
N TYR A 13 18.34 -9.06 -6.26
CA TYR A 13 18.77 -9.08 -7.66
C TYR A 13 17.76 -9.77 -8.56
N VAL A 14 17.68 -9.25 -9.79
CA VAL A 14 16.92 -9.86 -10.88
C VAL A 14 17.81 -10.20 -12.06
N SER A 15 17.43 -11.21 -12.82
CA SER A 15 17.96 -11.45 -14.16
C SER A 15 17.06 -10.79 -15.18
N TYR A 16 17.61 -9.89 -15.95
CA TYR A 16 16.96 -9.17 -17.05
C TYR A 16 17.92 -9.17 -18.26
N GLU A 17 17.45 -9.65 -19.42
CA GLU A 17 18.27 -9.76 -20.66
C GLU A 17 19.64 -10.43 -20.43
N GLY A 18 19.66 -11.48 -19.63
CA GLY A 18 20.89 -12.22 -19.33
C GLY A 18 21.84 -11.56 -18.32
N LYS A 19 21.52 -10.37 -17.85
CA LYS A 19 22.31 -9.64 -16.84
C LYS A 19 21.72 -9.81 -15.45
N ARG A 20 22.58 -9.98 -14.43
CA ARG A 20 22.21 -9.92 -13.01
C ARG A 20 22.27 -8.46 -12.55
N LEU A 21 21.13 -7.89 -12.22
CA LEU A 21 20.98 -6.47 -11.86
C LEU A 21 20.43 -6.31 -10.45
N LEU A 22 20.97 -5.37 -9.68
CA LEU A 22 20.46 -4.97 -8.38
C LEU A 22 19.05 -4.36 -8.55
N TYR A 23 18.10 -4.78 -7.71
CA TYR A 23 16.69 -4.53 -7.91
C TYR A 23 16.09 -3.65 -6.83
N PHE A 24 15.84 -2.41 -7.18
CA PHE A 24 15.10 -1.43 -6.37
C PHE A 24 13.64 -1.28 -6.82
N GLY A 25 13.05 -2.31 -7.41
CA GLY A 25 11.65 -2.29 -7.83
C GLY A 25 10.74 -3.07 -6.89
N GLY A 26 9.45 -3.13 -7.28
CA GLY A 26 8.43 -3.91 -6.59
C GLY A 26 7.83 -3.24 -5.37
N ILE A 27 7.17 -4.06 -4.55
CA ILE A 27 6.33 -3.61 -3.43
C ILE A 27 6.54 -4.42 -2.14
N ASP A 28 7.38 -5.45 -2.16
CA ASP A 28 7.75 -6.24 -0.97
C ASP A 28 8.84 -5.51 -0.18
N TYR A 29 8.44 -4.50 0.58
CA TYR A 29 9.36 -3.57 1.25
C TYR A 29 10.25 -4.20 2.30
N HIS A 30 9.85 -5.34 2.87
CA HIS A 30 10.65 -6.08 3.86
C HIS A 30 11.23 -7.39 3.32
N ARG A 31 11.03 -7.69 2.02
CA ARG A 31 11.44 -8.95 1.38
C ARG A 31 10.95 -10.18 2.14
N MET A 32 9.75 -10.09 2.72
CA MET A 32 9.15 -11.18 3.48
C MET A 32 8.72 -12.33 2.57
N SER A 33 8.40 -12.08 1.30
CA SER A 33 8.02 -13.11 0.33
C SER A 33 9.12 -14.16 0.10
N ASN A 34 10.39 -13.80 0.36
CA ASN A 34 11.55 -14.68 0.22
C ASN A 34 12.16 -15.07 1.58
N ASN A 35 11.46 -14.83 2.68
CA ASN A 35 11.94 -15.22 4.02
C ASN A 35 11.87 -16.74 4.19
N PRO A 36 13.01 -17.44 4.49
CA PRO A 36 13.04 -18.90 4.57
C PRO A 36 12.08 -19.51 5.59
N ILE A 37 11.84 -18.81 6.71
CA ILE A 37 10.92 -19.27 7.76
C ILE A 37 9.47 -19.23 7.24
N ILE A 38 9.11 -18.15 6.56
CA ILE A 38 7.78 -17.97 5.97
C ILE A 38 7.55 -19.00 4.86
N LEU A 39 8.53 -19.20 3.98
CA LEU A 39 8.44 -20.20 2.90
C LEU A 39 8.28 -21.62 3.45
N ARG A 40 9.00 -21.97 4.51
CA ARG A 40 8.85 -23.26 5.19
C ARG A 40 7.45 -23.41 5.78
N THR A 41 6.95 -22.40 6.50
CA THR A 41 5.59 -22.41 7.08
C THR A 41 4.53 -22.58 5.99
N LEU A 42 4.70 -21.92 4.84
CA LEU A 42 3.81 -22.07 3.69
C LEU A 42 3.81 -23.50 3.16
N ALA A 43 5.00 -24.10 2.97
CA ALA A 43 5.13 -25.44 2.46
C ALA A 43 4.51 -26.48 3.43
N GLU A 44 4.82 -26.39 4.72
CA GLU A 44 4.23 -27.25 5.76
C GLU A 44 2.70 -27.16 5.76
N ALA A 45 2.13 -25.96 5.72
CA ALA A 45 0.69 -25.76 5.68
C ALA A 45 0.04 -26.27 4.37
N ALA A 46 0.78 -26.24 3.25
CA ALA A 46 0.28 -26.81 2.00
C ALA A 46 0.14 -28.33 2.07
N PHE A 47 1.07 -29.01 2.73
CA PHE A 47 0.99 -30.47 2.94
C PHE A 47 -0.08 -30.85 3.98
N GLU A 48 -0.26 -30.03 5.03
CA GLU A 48 -1.19 -30.33 6.13
C GLU A 48 -2.65 -30.02 5.75
N TYR A 49 -2.91 -28.88 5.11
CA TYR A 49 -4.27 -28.36 4.88
C TYR A 49 -4.69 -28.32 3.42
N GLY A 50 -3.79 -28.64 2.47
CA GLY A 50 -4.03 -28.42 1.04
C GLY A 50 -3.98 -26.93 0.66
N LEU A 51 -4.43 -26.62 -0.57
CA LEU A 51 -4.29 -25.29 -1.15
C LEU A 51 -5.46 -24.36 -0.88
N SER A 52 -6.63 -24.89 -0.53
CA SER A 52 -7.89 -24.13 -0.43
C SER A 52 -8.81 -24.69 0.64
N SER A 53 -9.63 -23.82 1.23
CA SER A 53 -10.74 -24.21 2.11
C SER A 53 -11.94 -24.82 1.36
N THR A 54 -11.87 -24.90 0.02
CA THR A 54 -12.87 -25.52 -0.87
C THR A 54 -14.29 -24.93 -0.83
N GLY A 55 -14.46 -23.78 -0.16
CA GLY A 55 -15.75 -23.09 -0.05
C GLY A 55 -15.58 -21.63 0.35
N SER A 56 -16.68 -20.87 0.29
CA SER A 56 -16.67 -19.51 0.83
C SER A 56 -16.67 -19.54 2.36
N ARG A 57 -16.15 -18.50 2.98
CA ARG A 57 -16.06 -18.41 4.44
C ARG A 57 -17.42 -18.36 5.14
N THR A 58 -18.44 -17.91 4.45
CA THR A 58 -19.81 -17.83 4.98
C THR A 58 -20.60 -19.13 4.87
N THR A 59 -20.01 -20.16 4.24
CA THR A 59 -20.61 -21.49 4.11
C THR A 59 -19.74 -22.56 4.77
N THR A 60 -19.04 -23.38 3.97
CA THR A 60 -18.23 -24.50 4.47
C THR A 60 -16.72 -24.22 4.49
N GLY A 61 -16.28 -23.09 3.98
CA GLY A 61 -14.86 -22.75 3.79
C GLY A 61 -14.26 -21.89 4.91
N ASN A 62 -14.91 -21.74 6.09
CA ASN A 62 -14.26 -21.03 7.19
C ASN A 62 -13.30 -21.97 7.95
N HIS A 63 -12.03 -21.56 8.02
CA HIS A 63 -10.94 -22.39 8.54
C HIS A 63 -10.27 -21.75 9.75
N PRO A 64 -9.78 -22.52 10.75
CA PRO A 64 -9.10 -21.97 11.93
C PRO A 64 -7.92 -21.02 11.63
N LEU A 65 -7.20 -21.23 10.52
CA LEU A 65 -6.13 -20.34 10.09
C LEU A 65 -6.62 -18.92 9.79
N TYR A 66 -7.84 -18.76 9.26
CA TYR A 66 -8.39 -17.41 9.04
C TYR A 66 -8.66 -16.69 10.36
N LEU A 67 -9.28 -17.39 11.33
CA LEU A 67 -9.56 -16.82 12.65
C LEU A 67 -8.26 -16.39 13.34
N LYS A 68 -7.23 -17.24 13.27
CA LYS A 68 -5.91 -16.95 13.85
C LYS A 68 -5.23 -15.77 13.13
N LEU A 69 -5.34 -15.69 11.81
CA LEU A 69 -4.79 -14.56 11.04
C LEU A 69 -5.52 -13.26 11.38
N GLU A 70 -6.85 -13.27 11.42
CA GLU A 70 -7.67 -12.11 11.82
C GLU A 70 -7.33 -11.63 13.23
N GLN A 71 -7.16 -12.55 14.17
CA GLN A 71 -6.69 -12.21 15.52
C GLN A 71 -5.30 -11.54 15.50
N LYS A 72 -4.34 -12.06 14.72
CA LYS A 72 -3.00 -11.47 14.61
C LYS A 72 -3.01 -10.11 13.92
N VAL A 73 -3.86 -9.92 12.91
CA VAL A 73 -4.07 -8.61 12.27
C VAL A 73 -4.68 -7.62 13.27
N ALA A 74 -5.73 -8.02 13.99
CA ALA A 74 -6.35 -7.18 15.02
C ALA A 74 -5.35 -6.78 16.13
N GLU A 75 -4.52 -7.73 16.58
CA GLU A 75 -3.44 -7.48 17.55
C GLU A 75 -2.42 -6.46 17.01
N PHE A 76 -2.01 -6.60 15.74
CA PHE A 76 -1.03 -5.70 15.12
C PHE A 76 -1.57 -4.26 15.00
N PHE A 77 -2.80 -4.11 14.55
CA PHE A 77 -3.44 -2.81 14.33
C PHE A 77 -4.13 -2.26 15.59
N GLN A 78 -4.17 -3.02 16.68
CA GLN A 78 -4.86 -2.67 17.93
C GLN A 78 -6.34 -2.35 17.69
N THR A 79 -7.04 -3.24 16.97
CA THR A 79 -8.48 -3.20 16.73
C THR A 79 -9.17 -4.37 17.42
N GLU A 80 -10.48 -4.30 17.56
CA GLU A 80 -11.25 -5.40 18.17
C GLU A 80 -11.26 -6.65 17.26
N ALA A 81 -11.29 -6.45 15.94
CA ALA A 81 -11.37 -7.51 14.96
C ALA A 81 -10.66 -7.15 13.65
N ALA A 82 -10.63 -8.09 12.72
CA ALA A 82 -10.19 -7.86 11.34
C ALA A 82 -10.95 -8.79 10.38
N ALA A 83 -11.03 -8.40 9.12
CA ALA A 83 -11.44 -9.29 8.04
C ALA A 83 -10.24 -9.59 7.12
N VAL A 84 -10.08 -10.86 6.70
CA VAL A 84 -9.07 -11.29 5.74
C VAL A 84 -9.72 -11.91 4.52
N PHE A 85 -9.19 -11.64 3.33
CA PHE A 85 -9.73 -12.09 2.03
C PHE A 85 -8.62 -12.20 0.98
N ALA A 86 -8.97 -12.73 -0.21
CA ALA A 86 -7.99 -13.19 -1.19
C ALA A 86 -7.10 -12.09 -1.80
N SER A 87 -7.55 -10.84 -1.92
CA SER A 87 -6.79 -9.78 -2.60
C SER A 87 -7.05 -8.41 -2.02
N GLY A 88 -5.97 -7.63 -1.78
CA GLY A 88 -6.06 -6.23 -1.35
C GLY A 88 -6.82 -5.32 -2.32
N TYR A 89 -6.85 -5.64 -3.63
CA TYR A 89 -7.65 -4.89 -4.61
C TYR A 89 -9.14 -4.88 -4.27
N LEU A 90 -9.63 -5.94 -3.62
CA LEU A 90 -11.03 -6.06 -3.19
C LEU A 90 -11.34 -5.30 -1.90
N ALA A 91 -10.35 -4.80 -1.17
CA ALA A 91 -10.54 -4.23 0.15
C ALA A 91 -11.54 -3.06 0.14
N ASN A 92 -11.38 -2.14 -0.81
CA ASN A 92 -12.23 -0.95 -0.92
C ASN A 92 -13.68 -1.31 -1.29
N ILE A 93 -13.89 -2.25 -2.21
CA ILE A 93 -15.26 -2.69 -2.55
C ILE A 93 -15.91 -3.47 -1.42
N ILE A 94 -15.16 -4.35 -0.73
CA ILE A 94 -15.64 -5.11 0.43
C ILE A 94 -16.11 -4.15 1.51
N LEU A 95 -15.32 -3.14 1.83
CA LEU A 95 -15.67 -2.13 2.82
C LEU A 95 -16.89 -1.30 2.38
N LEU A 96 -16.87 -0.76 1.16
CA LEU A 96 -17.96 0.08 0.66
C LEU A 96 -19.30 -0.67 0.61
N GLN A 97 -19.31 -1.96 0.26
CA GLN A 97 -20.53 -2.77 0.30
C GLN A 97 -21.14 -2.87 1.71
N ALA A 98 -20.34 -2.69 2.75
CA ALA A 98 -20.84 -2.68 4.12
C ALA A 98 -21.29 -1.31 4.62
N ILE A 99 -20.71 -0.21 4.09
CA ILE A 99 -20.90 1.13 4.67
C ILE A 99 -21.48 2.18 3.71
N ALA A 100 -21.47 1.98 2.39
CA ALA A 100 -21.81 3.03 1.41
C ALA A 100 -23.22 3.60 1.60
N GLN A 101 -24.15 2.82 2.13
CA GLN A 101 -25.51 3.29 2.45
C GLN A 101 -25.55 4.39 3.53
N ASN A 102 -24.49 4.51 4.34
CA ASN A 102 -24.40 5.53 5.39
C ASN A 102 -23.93 6.89 4.85
N PHE A 103 -23.58 6.99 3.58
CA PHE A 103 -23.01 8.19 2.97
C PHE A 103 -23.81 8.61 1.74
N ASP A 104 -23.89 9.93 1.51
CA ASP A 104 -24.66 10.49 0.39
C ASP A 104 -23.83 10.80 -0.83
N LEU A 105 -22.51 11.04 -0.64
CA LEU A 105 -21.57 11.33 -1.71
C LEU A 105 -20.16 10.89 -1.34
N PHE A 106 -19.34 10.69 -2.35
CA PHE A 106 -17.93 10.34 -2.22
C PHE A 106 -17.05 11.48 -2.74
N LEU A 107 -16.05 11.89 -1.94
CA LEU A 107 -15.02 12.83 -2.35
C LEU A 107 -13.70 12.08 -2.51
N LEU A 108 -13.17 12.04 -3.73
CA LEU A 108 -11.97 11.29 -4.07
C LEU A 108 -10.80 12.22 -4.40
N ASP A 109 -9.62 11.93 -3.87
CA ASP A 109 -8.39 12.53 -4.39
C ASP A 109 -8.25 12.16 -5.88
N LYS A 110 -7.90 13.14 -6.73
CA LYS A 110 -7.86 12.98 -8.20
C LYS A 110 -6.93 11.88 -8.69
N ILE A 111 -5.89 11.54 -7.95
CA ILE A 111 -4.93 10.50 -8.33
C ILE A 111 -4.99 9.25 -7.43
N SER A 112 -6.10 9.09 -6.69
CA SER A 112 -6.36 7.85 -5.95
C SER A 112 -6.20 6.61 -6.82
N HIS A 113 -5.70 5.55 -6.21
CA HIS A 113 -5.52 4.25 -6.87
C HIS A 113 -6.82 3.73 -7.50
N SER A 114 -6.70 3.04 -8.63
CA SER A 114 -7.85 2.52 -9.39
C SER A 114 -8.80 1.67 -8.54
N SER A 115 -8.31 0.92 -7.55
CA SER A 115 -9.16 0.13 -6.65
C SER A 115 -10.15 0.97 -5.84
N ILE A 116 -9.77 2.20 -5.45
CA ILE A 116 -10.66 3.16 -4.78
C ILE A 116 -11.72 3.66 -5.76
N VAL A 117 -11.26 4.11 -6.93
CA VAL A 117 -12.12 4.66 -7.98
C VAL A 117 -13.12 3.62 -8.50
N ASP A 118 -12.65 2.41 -8.77
CA ASP A 118 -13.49 1.31 -9.26
C ASP A 118 -14.50 0.86 -8.20
N ALA A 119 -14.10 0.84 -6.93
CA ALA A 119 -15.01 0.56 -5.83
C ALA A 119 -16.10 1.64 -5.71
N ALA A 120 -15.74 2.92 -5.76
CA ALA A 120 -16.70 4.04 -5.64
C ALA A 120 -17.72 4.03 -6.79
N LYS A 121 -17.30 3.73 -8.01
CA LYS A 121 -18.17 3.69 -9.20
C LYS A 121 -19.23 2.59 -9.18
N GLN A 122 -19.12 1.60 -8.30
CA GLN A 122 -20.14 0.53 -8.20
C GLN A 122 -21.42 0.97 -7.47
N PHE A 123 -21.42 2.14 -6.87
CA PHE A 123 -22.56 2.67 -6.12
C PHE A 123 -23.19 3.87 -6.84
N ASP A 124 -24.51 3.94 -6.78
CA ASP A 124 -25.26 5.11 -7.28
C ASP A 124 -25.13 6.29 -6.30
N LYS A 125 -23.90 6.82 -6.22
CA LYS A 125 -23.52 7.96 -5.38
C LYS A 125 -22.83 9.01 -6.22
N LYS A 126 -23.05 10.27 -5.88
CA LYS A 126 -22.30 11.36 -6.49
C LYS A 126 -20.84 11.26 -6.12
N ILE A 127 -19.95 11.23 -7.14
CA ILE A 127 -18.51 11.29 -6.96
C ILE A 127 -18.05 12.70 -7.29
N VAL A 128 -17.29 13.29 -6.37
CA VAL A 128 -16.66 14.61 -6.51
C VAL A 128 -15.16 14.41 -6.35
N TYR A 129 -14.35 14.96 -7.25
CA TYR A 129 -12.91 14.93 -7.14
C TYR A 129 -12.37 16.22 -6.56
N PHE A 130 -11.40 16.13 -5.66
CA PHE A 130 -10.60 17.25 -5.19
C PHE A 130 -9.15 17.12 -5.65
N ASP A 131 -8.42 18.23 -5.67
CA ASP A 131 -7.04 18.25 -6.13
C ASP A 131 -6.13 17.45 -5.19
N HIS A 132 -5.12 16.83 -5.79
CA HIS A 132 -4.23 15.90 -5.09
C HIS A 132 -3.53 16.55 -3.89
N ILE A 133 -3.72 15.95 -2.70
CA ILE A 133 -3.10 16.39 -1.42
C ILE A 133 -3.40 17.87 -1.11
N ASP A 134 -4.54 18.37 -1.57
CA ASP A 134 -4.95 19.77 -1.41
C ASP A 134 -6.13 19.90 -0.45
N THR A 135 -5.85 20.30 0.79
CA THR A 135 -6.84 20.52 1.84
C THR A 135 -7.82 21.63 1.49
N GLN A 136 -7.38 22.68 0.79
CA GLN A 136 -8.25 23.79 0.38
C GLN A 136 -9.21 23.37 -0.72
N SER A 137 -8.74 22.54 -1.66
CA SER A 137 -9.60 21.95 -2.68
C SER A 137 -10.63 21.01 -2.06
N LEU A 138 -10.24 20.19 -1.07
CA LEU A 138 -11.17 19.34 -0.31
C LEU A 138 -12.26 20.20 0.39
N GLU A 139 -11.86 21.24 1.13
CA GLU A 139 -12.77 22.14 1.82
C GLU A 139 -13.74 22.84 0.86
N SER A 140 -13.22 23.31 -0.29
CA SER A 140 -14.02 23.93 -1.34
C SER A 140 -15.05 22.97 -1.94
N ALA A 141 -14.63 21.71 -2.17
CA ALA A 141 -15.52 20.67 -2.66
C ALA A 141 -16.64 20.34 -1.65
N LEU A 142 -16.32 20.26 -0.36
CA LEU A 142 -17.29 20.07 0.71
C LEU A 142 -18.29 21.23 0.75
N LYS A 143 -17.83 22.48 0.83
CA LYS A 143 -18.70 23.68 0.86
C LYS A 143 -19.64 23.74 -0.35
N LYS A 144 -19.16 23.38 -1.53
CA LYS A 144 -19.94 23.43 -2.78
C LYS A 144 -20.96 22.32 -2.91
N HIS A 145 -20.70 21.13 -2.39
CA HIS A 145 -21.50 19.95 -2.70
C HIS A 145 -22.29 19.38 -1.52
N ILE A 146 -21.96 19.77 -0.30
CA ILE A 146 -22.69 19.33 0.90
C ILE A 146 -23.94 20.19 1.11
N LYS A 147 -25.06 19.51 1.31
CA LYS A 147 -26.30 20.09 1.83
C LYS A 147 -26.40 19.81 3.33
N SER A 148 -27.22 20.59 4.04
CA SER A 148 -27.48 20.32 5.46
C SER A 148 -27.94 18.89 5.69
N GLY A 149 -27.27 18.18 6.59
CA GLY A 149 -27.53 16.77 6.92
C GLY A 149 -26.89 15.74 5.97
N SER A 150 -26.14 16.16 4.93
CA SER A 150 -25.42 15.22 4.08
C SER A 150 -24.20 14.62 4.80
N ARG A 151 -23.94 13.36 4.52
CA ARG A 151 -22.85 12.55 5.08
C ARG A 151 -21.84 12.19 4.00
N PRO A 152 -20.75 12.94 3.85
CA PRO A 152 -19.73 12.65 2.86
C PRO A 152 -18.74 11.57 3.34
N LEU A 153 -18.23 10.77 2.40
CA LEU A 153 -17.08 9.90 2.60
C LEU A 153 -15.91 10.42 1.75
N ILE A 154 -14.85 10.82 2.40
CA ILE A 154 -13.58 11.18 1.75
C ILE A 154 -12.81 9.89 1.48
N MET A 155 -12.20 9.74 0.31
CA MET A 155 -11.49 8.52 -0.07
C MET A 155 -10.12 8.86 -0.64
N THR A 156 -9.06 8.26 -0.08
CA THR A 156 -7.68 8.56 -0.46
C THR A 156 -6.76 7.37 -0.21
N ASP A 157 -5.64 7.31 -0.93
CA ASP A 157 -4.53 6.45 -0.55
C ASP A 157 -3.86 7.01 0.71
N GLY A 158 -3.44 6.14 1.62
CA GLY A 158 -2.64 6.53 2.78
C GLY A 158 -1.18 6.81 2.42
N VAL A 159 -0.66 6.06 1.44
CA VAL A 159 0.63 6.32 0.77
C VAL A 159 0.40 6.16 -0.72
N PHE A 160 0.59 7.23 -1.47
CA PHE A 160 0.45 7.22 -2.92
C PHE A 160 1.57 6.41 -3.59
N PRO A 161 1.23 5.42 -4.44
CA PRO A 161 2.18 4.42 -4.93
C PRO A 161 3.27 4.98 -5.86
N ALA A 162 3.01 6.09 -6.55
CA ALA A 162 3.93 6.65 -7.53
C ALA A 162 5.12 7.37 -6.89
N ARG A 163 4.86 8.24 -5.90
CA ARG A 163 5.89 9.12 -5.31
C ARG A 163 6.13 8.87 -3.82
N GLY A 164 5.26 8.06 -3.16
CA GLY A 164 5.36 7.80 -1.74
C GLY A 164 4.90 8.99 -0.87
N GLU A 165 4.02 9.82 -1.39
CA GLU A 165 3.39 10.92 -0.69
C GLU A 165 2.39 10.40 0.34
N ILE A 166 2.26 11.11 1.46
CA ILE A 166 1.27 10.82 2.51
C ILE A 166 0.35 12.04 2.61
N PRO A 167 -0.96 11.90 2.43
CA PRO A 167 -1.88 13.02 2.51
C PRO A 167 -1.86 13.65 3.91
N PRO A 168 -2.20 14.93 4.03
CA PRO A 168 -2.30 15.64 5.31
C PRO A 168 -3.59 15.26 6.06
N LEU A 169 -3.68 13.99 6.52
CA LEU A 169 -4.89 13.44 7.11
C LEU A 169 -5.35 14.22 8.36
N ASN A 170 -4.42 14.78 9.12
CA ASN A 170 -4.73 15.66 10.25
C ASN A 170 -5.49 16.92 9.80
N GLU A 171 -5.04 17.57 8.72
CA GLU A 171 -5.75 18.73 8.15
C GLU A 171 -7.11 18.31 7.55
N TYR A 172 -7.18 17.13 6.91
CA TYR A 172 -8.46 16.61 6.43
C TYR A 172 -9.44 16.39 7.58
N VAL A 173 -9.00 15.87 8.73
CA VAL A 173 -9.81 15.73 9.93
C VAL A 173 -10.29 17.10 10.44
N GLU A 174 -9.42 18.12 10.50
CA GLU A 174 -9.81 19.49 10.88
C GLU A 174 -10.92 20.05 9.99
N VAL A 175 -10.85 19.79 8.68
CA VAL A 175 -11.88 20.23 7.73
C VAL A 175 -13.18 19.46 7.95
N ILE A 176 -13.13 18.13 8.10
CA ILE A 176 -14.34 17.29 8.15
C ILE A 176 -15.03 17.23 9.51
N GLN A 177 -14.37 17.61 10.59
CA GLN A 177 -14.98 17.55 11.95
C GLN A 177 -16.26 18.39 12.10
N ASN A 178 -16.47 19.37 11.22
CA ASN A 178 -17.69 20.19 11.16
C ASN A 178 -18.82 19.53 10.36
N TYR A 179 -18.59 18.34 9.82
CA TYR A 179 -19.52 17.55 9.01
C TYR A 179 -19.69 16.16 9.61
N ASP A 180 -20.80 15.50 9.36
CA ASP A 180 -20.99 14.07 9.68
C ASP A 180 -20.25 13.21 8.62
N ALA A 181 -18.92 13.34 8.61
CA ALA A 181 -18.04 12.80 7.59
C ALA A 181 -17.03 11.79 8.14
N LYS A 182 -16.56 10.91 7.27
CA LYS A 182 -15.45 9.98 7.56
C LYS A 182 -14.48 9.93 6.39
N ILE A 183 -13.28 9.40 6.65
CA ILE A 183 -12.26 9.15 5.63
C ILE A 183 -12.13 7.64 5.41
N LEU A 184 -12.14 7.16 4.18
CA LEU A 184 -11.65 5.84 3.81
C LEU A 184 -10.19 5.99 3.38
N ILE A 185 -9.29 5.33 4.11
CA ILE A 185 -7.85 5.36 3.86
C ILE A 185 -7.44 3.98 3.32
N ASP A 186 -6.94 3.94 2.07
CA ASP A 186 -6.28 2.75 1.54
C ASP A 186 -4.80 2.77 1.94
N ASP A 187 -4.48 2.08 3.01
CA ASP A 187 -3.14 1.96 3.57
C ASP A 187 -2.33 0.79 2.98
N ALA A 188 -2.68 0.33 1.78
CA ALA A 188 -1.99 -0.79 1.15
C ALA A 188 -0.47 -0.60 1.04
N HIS A 189 0.02 0.62 0.84
CA HIS A 189 1.44 0.95 0.82
C HIS A 189 2.02 1.40 2.17
N ALA A 190 1.17 1.57 3.19
CA ALA A 190 1.56 2.08 4.51
C ALA A 190 1.64 0.99 5.60
N MET A 191 0.81 -0.06 5.50
CA MET A 191 0.76 -1.14 6.50
C MET A 191 2.09 -1.88 6.61
N ALA A 192 2.61 -2.02 7.85
CA ALA A 192 3.94 -2.51 8.21
C ALA A 192 5.10 -1.67 7.62
N VAL A 193 4.85 -0.42 7.20
CA VAL A 193 5.83 0.44 6.51
C VAL A 193 5.90 1.84 7.12
N VAL A 194 4.76 2.45 7.42
CA VAL A 194 4.63 3.84 7.85
C VAL A 194 3.95 3.91 9.21
N GLY A 195 4.28 4.95 9.98
CA GLY A 195 3.88 5.13 11.37
C GLY A 195 4.89 4.54 12.36
N GLU A 196 4.84 4.96 13.61
CA GLU A 196 5.78 4.54 14.65
C GLU A 196 5.83 3.02 14.82
N THR A 197 4.67 2.36 14.76
CA THR A 197 4.55 0.92 14.92
C THR A 197 4.15 0.19 13.65
N GLY A 198 4.03 0.92 12.52
CA GLY A 198 3.69 0.39 11.21
C GLY A 198 2.20 0.19 10.96
N LYS A 199 1.34 0.85 11.73
CA LYS A 199 -0.11 0.72 11.57
C LYS A 199 -0.66 1.49 10.36
N GLY A 200 0.15 2.35 9.74
CA GLY A 200 -0.23 3.05 8.53
C GLY A 200 -0.13 4.56 8.60
N SER A 201 -0.70 5.21 7.59
CA SER A 201 -0.62 6.66 7.42
C SER A 201 -1.36 7.45 8.50
N TRP A 202 -2.41 6.88 9.06
CA TRP A 202 -3.16 7.50 10.16
C TRP A 202 -2.32 7.62 11.44
N GLU A 203 -1.49 6.60 11.75
CA GLU A 203 -0.56 6.63 12.87
C GLU A 203 0.55 7.68 12.62
N GLU A 204 1.06 7.76 11.40
CA GLU A 204 2.05 8.76 10.97
C GLU A 204 1.52 10.21 11.12
N ARG A 205 0.22 10.41 10.86
CA ARG A 205 -0.44 11.72 10.93
C ARG A 205 -1.12 12.00 12.28
N GLY A 206 -1.11 11.04 13.20
CA GLY A 206 -1.63 11.20 14.56
C GLY A 206 -3.15 11.42 14.62
N ILE A 207 -3.92 10.82 13.71
CA ILE A 207 -5.37 10.93 13.71
C ILE A 207 -6.03 9.77 14.47
N GLU A 208 -7.18 10.05 15.10
CA GLU A 208 -7.93 9.06 15.87
C GLU A 208 -8.80 8.17 14.97
N ARG A 209 -9.02 6.91 15.40
CA ARG A 209 -9.77 5.91 14.62
C ARG A 209 -11.22 6.30 14.36
N ASP A 210 -11.80 7.15 15.17
CA ASP A 210 -13.19 7.61 14.99
C ASP A 210 -13.41 8.38 13.70
N PHE A 211 -12.36 8.91 13.07
CA PHE A 211 -12.47 9.69 11.84
C PHE A 211 -12.34 8.88 10.56
N PHE A 212 -11.94 7.61 10.62
CA PHE A 212 -11.63 6.89 9.38
C PHE A 212 -11.99 5.40 9.40
N TYR A 213 -12.05 4.84 8.20
CA TYR A 213 -12.01 3.42 7.91
C TYR A 213 -10.68 3.09 7.22
N GLN A 214 -10.07 1.96 7.57
CA GLN A 214 -8.79 1.54 7.02
C GLN A 214 -8.95 0.28 6.18
N THR A 215 -8.43 0.31 4.95
CA THR A 215 -8.28 -0.86 4.08
C THR A 215 -6.82 -1.09 3.77
N GLY A 216 -6.45 -2.30 3.35
CA GLY A 216 -5.09 -2.56 2.93
C GLY A 216 -4.81 -3.98 2.48
N THR A 217 -3.53 -4.33 2.45
CA THR A 217 -3.08 -5.59 1.88
C THR A 217 -1.94 -6.22 2.69
N LEU A 218 -1.89 -7.54 2.63
CA LEU A 218 -0.72 -8.33 3.07
C LEU A 218 0.38 -8.36 2.00
N SER A 219 0.09 -7.95 0.76
CA SER A 219 0.97 -8.20 -0.40
C SER A 219 2.18 -7.28 -0.48
N LYS A 220 2.29 -6.28 0.38
CA LYS A 220 3.34 -5.27 0.32
C LYS A 220 4.25 -5.31 1.55
N GLY A 221 3.98 -4.56 2.60
CA GLY A 221 4.82 -4.57 3.80
C GLY A 221 4.95 -5.95 4.45
N PHE A 222 3.88 -6.72 4.49
CA PHE A 222 3.90 -8.09 5.02
C PHE A 222 4.44 -9.14 4.03
N GLY A 223 4.53 -8.83 2.73
CA GLY A 223 5.09 -9.69 1.68
C GLY A 223 4.30 -10.96 1.35
N ILE A 224 3.02 -11.04 1.78
CA ILE A 224 2.15 -12.21 1.56
C ILE A 224 0.90 -11.79 0.80
N PHE A 225 0.52 -12.52 -0.23
CA PHE A 225 -0.69 -12.22 -0.99
C PHE A 225 -1.95 -12.27 -0.10
N GLY A 226 -2.83 -11.27 -0.23
CA GLY A 226 -4.08 -11.18 0.54
C GLY A 226 -4.49 -9.73 0.83
N GLY A 227 -5.75 -9.54 1.21
CA GLY A 227 -6.32 -8.26 1.65
C GLY A 227 -6.75 -8.31 3.10
N ILE A 228 -6.75 -7.16 3.77
CA ILE A 228 -7.15 -7.02 5.18
C ILE A 228 -7.92 -5.73 5.41
N ILE A 229 -8.85 -5.79 6.37
CA ILE A 229 -9.55 -4.64 6.94
C ILE A 229 -9.52 -4.81 8.47
N PRO A 230 -8.64 -4.09 9.19
CA PRO A 230 -8.67 -4.04 10.65
C PRO A 230 -9.74 -3.06 11.11
N ALA A 231 -10.63 -3.46 12.02
CA ALA A 231 -11.75 -2.63 12.46
C ALA A 231 -12.38 -3.11 13.77
N GLU A 232 -13.41 -2.37 14.21
CA GLU A 232 -14.29 -2.75 15.31
C GLU A 232 -15.20 -3.94 14.91
N ASN A 233 -15.63 -4.72 15.88
CA ASN A 233 -16.46 -5.90 15.66
C ASN A 233 -17.72 -5.62 14.83
N ASP A 234 -18.41 -4.51 15.10
CA ASP A 234 -19.63 -4.12 14.39
C ASP A 234 -19.41 -3.95 12.90
N LEU A 235 -18.26 -3.37 12.50
CA LEU A 235 -17.95 -3.19 11.08
C LEU A 235 -17.62 -4.54 10.43
N ILE A 236 -16.88 -5.40 11.11
CA ILE A 236 -16.57 -6.73 10.59
C ILE A 236 -17.84 -7.58 10.41
N GLN A 237 -18.78 -7.51 11.35
CA GLN A 237 -20.10 -8.17 11.20
C GLN A 237 -20.89 -7.62 10.01
N LYS A 238 -20.87 -6.28 9.78
CA LYS A 238 -21.50 -5.66 8.61
C LYS A 238 -20.85 -6.15 7.30
N ILE A 239 -19.53 -6.26 7.25
CA ILE A 239 -18.81 -6.82 6.10
C ILE A 239 -19.26 -8.26 5.84
N GLN A 240 -19.26 -9.10 6.85
CA GLN A 240 -19.65 -10.51 6.74
C GLN A 240 -21.12 -10.70 6.30
N LYS A 241 -21.99 -9.77 6.65
CA LYS A 241 -23.44 -9.83 6.35
C LYS A 241 -23.79 -9.19 5.01
N ASN A 242 -23.15 -8.09 4.64
CA ASN A 242 -23.61 -7.21 3.57
C ASN A 242 -22.67 -7.19 2.34
N SER A 243 -21.40 -7.57 2.50
CA SER A 243 -20.46 -7.52 1.37
C SER A 243 -20.56 -8.77 0.50
N LEU A 244 -21.17 -8.64 -0.67
CA LEU A 244 -21.27 -9.72 -1.65
C LEU A 244 -19.88 -10.16 -2.15
N ALA A 245 -18.92 -9.24 -2.25
CA ALA A 245 -17.55 -9.56 -2.62
C ALA A 245 -16.85 -10.41 -1.54
N PHE A 246 -17.16 -10.21 -0.26
CA PHE A 246 -16.66 -11.04 0.83
C PHE A 246 -17.39 -12.40 0.89
N ILE A 247 -18.72 -12.35 0.84
CA ILE A 247 -19.59 -13.54 0.97
C ILE A 247 -19.38 -14.53 -0.18
N GLY A 248 -19.30 -14.01 -1.42
CA GLY A 248 -19.27 -14.83 -2.64
C GLY A 248 -17.89 -15.29 -3.06
N SER A 249 -16.81 -14.80 -2.41
CA SER A 249 -15.45 -15.21 -2.77
C SER A 249 -14.94 -16.38 -1.92
N THR A 250 -14.11 -17.21 -2.55
CA THR A 250 -13.28 -18.17 -1.83
C THR A 250 -12.28 -17.41 -0.97
N GLY A 251 -12.04 -17.88 0.25
CA GLY A 251 -11.07 -17.28 1.16
C GLY A 251 -9.64 -17.32 0.63
N LEU A 252 -8.75 -16.65 1.33
CA LEU A 252 -7.31 -16.71 1.09
C LEU A 252 -6.82 -18.17 1.08
N ALA A 253 -5.91 -18.52 0.18
CA ALA A 253 -5.30 -19.85 0.17
C ALA A 253 -4.72 -20.22 1.55
N LEU A 254 -5.02 -21.42 2.05
CA LEU A 254 -4.64 -21.82 3.42
C LEU A 254 -3.13 -21.73 3.70
N PRO A 255 -2.23 -22.13 2.77
CA PRO A 255 -0.80 -21.93 2.95
C PRO A 255 -0.39 -20.45 3.07
N LEU A 256 -1.05 -19.57 2.31
CA LEU A 256 -0.82 -18.13 2.42
C LEU A 256 -1.34 -17.56 3.74
N ALA A 257 -2.47 -18.07 4.26
CA ALA A 257 -2.96 -17.67 5.57
C ALA A 257 -1.96 -18.04 6.68
N ALA A 258 -1.39 -19.25 6.64
CA ALA A 258 -0.34 -19.68 7.59
C ALA A 258 0.93 -18.81 7.48
N ALA A 259 1.38 -18.54 6.27
CA ALA A 259 2.51 -17.67 6.00
C ALA A 259 2.26 -16.23 6.50
N ALA A 260 1.04 -15.71 6.29
CA ALA A 260 0.65 -14.38 6.75
C ALA A 260 0.63 -14.27 8.29
N ILE A 261 0.14 -15.29 8.99
CA ILE A 261 0.22 -15.36 10.47
C ILE A 261 1.68 -15.20 10.90
N LYS A 262 2.61 -15.89 10.23
CA LYS A 262 4.03 -15.83 10.57
C LYS A 262 4.63 -14.46 10.28
N SER A 263 4.27 -13.84 9.15
CA SER A 263 4.74 -12.51 8.79
C SER A 263 4.22 -11.43 9.73
N VAL A 264 2.92 -11.41 10.04
CA VAL A 264 2.34 -10.45 10.99
C VAL A 264 2.97 -10.62 12.37
N SER A 265 3.15 -11.88 12.83
CA SER A 265 3.79 -12.18 14.12
C SER A 265 5.25 -11.71 14.15
N TYR A 266 5.96 -11.75 13.03
CA TYR A 266 7.32 -11.21 12.94
C TYR A 266 7.34 -9.71 13.26
N PHE A 267 6.46 -8.91 12.66
CA PHE A 267 6.43 -7.46 12.92
C PHE A 267 5.90 -7.09 14.30
N LEU A 268 5.02 -7.91 14.89
CA LEU A 268 4.65 -7.75 16.31
C LEU A 268 5.87 -7.86 17.24
N ALA A 269 6.79 -8.76 16.93
CA ALA A 269 8.01 -8.98 17.72
C ALA A 269 9.18 -8.07 17.33
N HIS A 270 9.20 -7.52 16.12
CA HIS A 270 10.36 -6.79 15.55
C HIS A 270 9.95 -5.45 14.95
N ARG A 271 9.28 -4.59 15.73
CA ARG A 271 8.83 -3.26 15.26
C ARG A 271 9.99 -2.36 14.82
N GLN A 272 11.17 -2.56 15.39
CA GLN A 272 12.38 -1.84 15.01
C GLN A 272 12.71 -1.97 13.51
N ALA A 273 12.40 -3.11 12.88
CA ALA A 273 12.62 -3.30 11.44
C ALA A 273 11.83 -2.30 10.57
N ILE A 274 10.66 -1.86 11.04
CA ILE A 274 9.85 -0.85 10.36
C ILE A 274 10.54 0.52 10.45
N GLN A 275 10.97 0.91 11.65
CA GLN A 275 11.66 2.18 11.86
C GLN A 275 13.02 2.24 11.14
N ASP A 276 13.75 1.14 11.09
CA ASP A 276 15.02 1.05 10.35
C ASP A 276 14.80 1.30 8.84
N LEU A 277 13.73 0.72 8.27
CA LEU A 277 13.37 0.96 6.87
C LEU A 277 13.00 2.43 6.61
N GLN A 278 12.20 3.04 7.50
CA GLN A 278 11.80 4.44 7.43
C GLN A 278 13.03 5.36 7.49
N ASN A 279 13.91 5.16 8.47
CA ASN A 279 15.13 5.94 8.64
C ASN A 279 16.06 5.86 7.43
N ARG A 280 16.20 4.66 6.85
CA ARG A 280 16.97 4.43 5.64
C ARG A 280 16.37 5.16 4.43
N SER A 281 15.05 5.10 4.29
CA SER A 281 14.33 5.82 3.25
C SER A 281 14.50 7.33 3.36
N LEU A 282 14.30 7.89 4.55
CA LEU A 282 14.45 9.34 4.80
C LEU A 282 15.86 9.83 4.49
N ARG A 283 16.90 9.10 4.91
CA ARG A 283 18.31 9.45 4.61
C ARG A 283 18.59 9.50 3.10
N LEU A 284 18.11 8.51 2.33
CA LEU A 284 18.31 8.51 0.89
C LEU A 284 17.53 9.64 0.20
N LYS A 285 16.29 9.87 0.60
CA LYS A 285 15.47 10.98 0.08
C LYS A 285 16.12 12.32 0.32
N GLU A 286 16.70 12.54 1.50
CA GLU A 286 17.41 13.76 1.82
C GLU A 286 18.64 13.97 0.90
N LYS A 287 19.45 12.93 0.67
CA LYS A 287 20.56 12.99 -0.29
C LYS A 287 20.09 13.40 -1.69
N PHE A 288 18.95 12.86 -2.18
CA PHE A 288 18.43 13.22 -3.49
C PHE A 288 17.87 14.65 -3.55
N ARG A 289 17.22 15.13 -2.48
CA ARG A 289 16.79 16.56 -2.41
C ARG A 289 17.98 17.52 -2.48
N GLN A 290 19.08 17.21 -1.78
CA GLN A 290 20.30 18.02 -1.78
C GLN A 290 20.95 18.18 -3.17
N ILE A 291 20.70 17.26 -4.08
CA ILE A 291 21.15 17.34 -5.48
C ILE A 291 20.05 17.79 -6.44
N GLY A 292 18.94 18.34 -5.93
CA GLY A 292 17.95 19.09 -6.71
C GLY A 292 16.73 18.28 -7.18
N PHE A 293 16.56 17.01 -6.74
CA PHE A 293 15.32 16.28 -7.07
C PHE A 293 14.17 16.67 -6.15
N ASP A 294 12.98 16.83 -6.73
CA ASP A 294 11.73 17.03 -6.00
C ASP A 294 11.22 15.68 -5.43
N ILE A 295 11.65 15.37 -4.21
CA ILE A 295 11.31 14.13 -3.50
C ILE A 295 10.45 14.44 -2.28
N PRO A 296 9.25 13.83 -2.15
CA PRO A 296 8.38 14.03 -1.00
C PRO A 296 9.04 13.72 0.33
N GLN A 297 8.78 14.56 1.33
CA GLN A 297 9.24 14.33 2.70
C GLN A 297 8.27 13.36 3.40
N SER A 298 8.51 12.07 3.25
CA SER A 298 7.73 11.01 3.88
C SER A 298 8.62 9.81 4.22
N PRO A 299 8.31 9.02 5.26
CA PRO A 299 9.07 7.83 5.61
C PRO A 299 8.82 6.64 4.64
N ALA A 300 7.82 6.74 3.75
CA ALA A 300 7.53 5.69 2.80
C ALA A 300 8.75 5.33 1.93
N PRO A 301 9.10 4.05 1.75
CA PRO A 301 10.33 3.64 1.09
C PRO A 301 10.23 3.68 -0.45
N ILE A 302 9.66 4.75 -0.96
CA ILE A 302 9.45 5.01 -2.39
C ILE A 302 10.18 6.30 -2.74
N VAL A 303 11.09 6.21 -3.70
CA VAL A 303 11.84 7.33 -4.25
C VAL A 303 11.51 7.43 -5.74
N SER A 304 10.88 8.52 -6.14
CA SER A 304 10.50 8.76 -7.54
C SER A 304 11.41 9.81 -8.14
N ILE A 305 12.08 9.47 -9.23
CA ILE A 305 13.01 10.35 -9.93
C ILE A 305 12.57 10.51 -11.39
N THR A 306 12.51 11.75 -11.86
CA THR A 306 12.28 12.08 -13.26
C THR A 306 13.01 13.36 -13.62
N TYR A 307 13.46 13.45 -14.87
CA TYR A 307 14.00 14.68 -15.44
C TYR A 307 12.94 15.49 -16.21
N HIS A 308 11.69 15.00 -16.29
CA HIS A 308 10.65 15.57 -17.16
C HIS A 308 11.09 15.72 -18.63
N ASP A 309 12.07 14.91 -19.05
CA ASP A 309 12.72 14.90 -20.35
C ASP A 309 13.00 13.45 -20.76
N GLU A 310 12.46 13.02 -21.87
CA GLU A 310 12.55 11.62 -22.34
C GLU A 310 13.99 11.21 -22.63
N GLN A 311 14.82 12.08 -23.21
CA GLN A 311 16.20 11.77 -23.55
C GLN A 311 17.06 11.65 -22.28
N LYS A 312 16.86 12.53 -21.31
CA LYS A 312 17.54 12.45 -20.00
C LYS A 312 17.12 11.21 -19.23
N ASN A 313 15.82 10.87 -19.22
CA ASN A 313 15.35 9.64 -18.60
C ASN A 313 15.94 8.40 -19.29
N LYS A 314 16.06 8.41 -20.63
CA LYS A 314 16.76 7.34 -21.36
C LYS A 314 18.24 7.28 -21.00
N GLY A 315 18.90 8.42 -20.86
CA GLY A 315 20.29 8.48 -20.37
C GLY A 315 20.46 7.86 -18.99
N LEU A 316 19.58 8.20 -18.04
CA LEU A 316 19.58 7.58 -16.71
C LEU A 316 19.32 6.07 -16.77
N TYR A 317 18.39 5.62 -17.62
CA TYR A 317 18.14 4.20 -17.82
C TYR A 317 19.42 3.45 -18.23
N ASP A 318 20.15 3.97 -19.23
CA ASP A 318 21.37 3.36 -19.72
C ASP A 318 22.52 3.38 -18.67
N ILE A 319 22.60 4.44 -17.87
CA ILE A 319 23.58 4.57 -16.77
C ILE A 319 23.28 3.53 -15.69
N LEU A 320 22.01 3.35 -15.29
CA LEU A 320 21.61 2.34 -14.30
C LEU A 320 22.00 0.93 -14.76
N ILE A 321 21.65 0.57 -16.01
CA ILE A 321 22.02 -0.74 -16.57
C ILE A 321 23.55 -0.96 -16.57
N ARG A 322 24.33 0.06 -16.97
CA ARG A 322 25.81 -0.03 -16.98
C ARG A 322 26.41 -0.23 -15.59
N ASN A 323 25.76 0.33 -14.56
CA ASN A 323 26.18 0.19 -13.17
C ASN A 323 25.56 -1.03 -12.46
N GLY A 324 24.93 -1.95 -13.21
CA GLY A 324 24.39 -3.18 -12.66
C GLY A 324 23.09 -3.00 -11.85
N ILE A 325 22.36 -1.91 -12.08
CA ILE A 325 21.08 -1.61 -11.43
C ILE A 325 19.95 -1.77 -12.44
N TYR A 326 18.90 -2.50 -12.07
CA TYR A 326 17.67 -2.58 -12.86
C TYR A 326 16.94 -1.24 -12.82
N PRO A 327 16.62 -0.60 -13.98
CA PRO A 327 15.93 0.68 -14.04
C PRO A 327 14.41 0.49 -13.92
N PRO A 328 13.76 0.78 -12.77
CA PRO A 328 12.33 0.59 -12.58
C PRO A 328 11.54 1.77 -13.18
N LEU A 329 11.67 1.99 -14.49
CA LEU A 329 10.97 3.03 -15.22
C LEU A 329 9.49 2.69 -15.34
N ILE A 330 8.63 3.59 -14.89
CA ILE A 330 7.19 3.45 -14.90
C ILE A 330 6.59 4.54 -15.79
N ASN A 331 5.67 4.12 -16.66
CA ASN A 331 4.94 5.01 -17.55
C ASN A 331 3.43 4.69 -17.45
N TYR A 332 2.80 5.11 -16.35
CA TYR A 332 1.37 4.99 -16.14
C TYR A 332 0.62 6.18 -16.74
N PRO A 333 -0.71 6.07 -16.98
CA PRO A 333 -1.54 7.23 -17.29
C PRO A 333 -1.35 8.32 -16.22
N GLY A 334 -1.04 9.54 -16.68
CA GLY A 334 -0.73 10.68 -15.82
C GLY A 334 0.74 10.80 -15.40
N ALA A 335 1.61 9.86 -15.79
CA ALA A 335 3.05 10.03 -15.60
C ALA A 335 3.60 11.22 -16.41
N PRO A 336 4.69 11.86 -15.95
CA PRO A 336 5.34 12.92 -16.71
C PRO A 336 5.91 12.39 -18.04
N PRO A 337 6.17 13.25 -19.03
CA PRO A 337 6.80 12.86 -20.28
C PRO A 337 8.08 12.04 -20.05
N GLY A 338 8.18 10.88 -20.71
CA GLY A 338 9.29 9.94 -20.51
C GLY A 338 9.21 9.09 -19.24
N GLY A 339 8.10 9.15 -18.51
CA GLY A 339 7.89 8.37 -17.30
C GLY A 339 8.68 8.85 -16.08
N HIS A 340 8.73 8.03 -15.04
CA HIS A 340 9.56 8.25 -13.86
C HIS A 340 10.16 6.93 -13.37
N PHE A 341 11.33 7.00 -12.76
CA PHE A 341 11.96 5.87 -12.08
C PHE A 341 11.40 5.78 -10.67
N ARG A 342 10.76 4.66 -10.36
CA ARG A 342 10.20 4.39 -9.03
C ARG A 342 11.06 3.39 -8.29
N PHE A 343 12.01 3.90 -7.51
CA PHE A 343 12.85 3.05 -6.67
C PHE A 343 12.13 2.72 -5.36
N ALA A 344 12.09 1.44 -5.02
CA ALA A 344 11.61 0.94 -3.74
C ALA A 344 12.81 0.51 -2.89
N ILE A 345 13.00 1.17 -1.76
CA ILE A 345 14.00 0.75 -0.77
C ILE A 345 13.42 -0.39 0.04
N THR A 346 14.24 -1.38 0.36
CA THR A 346 13.79 -2.53 1.14
C THR A 346 14.68 -2.76 2.35
N SER A 347 14.18 -3.50 3.34
CA SER A 347 14.94 -3.86 4.54
C SER A 347 16.17 -4.70 4.26
N SER A 348 16.22 -5.39 3.10
CA SER A 348 17.37 -6.22 2.71
C SER A 348 18.48 -5.46 2.03
N HIS A 349 18.21 -4.29 1.45
CA HIS A 349 19.27 -3.51 0.82
C HIS A 349 20.33 -3.09 1.83
N THR A 350 21.61 -3.31 1.48
CA THR A 350 22.73 -2.83 2.26
C THR A 350 22.98 -1.34 2.03
N ASP A 351 23.67 -0.68 2.95
CA ASP A 351 24.02 0.75 2.78
C ASP A 351 24.91 0.94 1.53
N GLN A 352 25.81 0.00 1.23
CA GLN A 352 26.63 0.03 0.01
C GLN A 352 25.77 -0.03 -1.27
N GLN A 353 24.71 -0.85 -1.30
CA GLN A 353 23.80 -0.92 -2.45
C GLN A 353 23.01 0.39 -2.61
N ILE A 354 22.58 0.99 -1.50
CA ILE A 354 21.88 2.29 -1.50
C ILE A 354 22.80 3.42 -1.95
N ASP A 355 24.06 3.42 -1.49
CA ASP A 355 25.05 4.41 -1.93
C ASP A 355 25.39 4.22 -3.42
N LEU A 356 25.47 2.98 -3.92
CA LEU A 356 25.65 2.72 -5.36
C LEU A 356 24.49 3.31 -6.17
N LEU A 357 23.24 3.15 -5.73
CA LEU A 357 22.09 3.78 -6.39
C LEU A 357 22.21 5.31 -6.40
N TYR A 358 22.54 5.91 -5.24
CA TYR A 358 22.68 7.36 -5.12
C TYR A 358 23.78 7.89 -6.05
N GLU A 359 24.99 7.32 -6.01
CA GLU A 359 26.10 7.76 -6.84
C GLU A 359 25.83 7.57 -8.33
N THR A 360 25.15 6.47 -8.70
CA THR A 360 24.76 6.21 -10.09
C THR A 360 23.81 7.28 -10.61
N VAL A 361 22.78 7.65 -9.82
CA VAL A 361 21.85 8.71 -10.19
C VAL A 361 22.54 10.08 -10.20
N ARG A 362 23.36 10.38 -9.19
CA ARG A 362 24.13 11.63 -9.12
C ARG A 362 25.01 11.84 -10.35
N SER A 363 25.67 10.77 -10.83
CA SER A 363 26.52 10.85 -12.02
C SER A 363 25.76 11.10 -13.33
N SER A 364 24.43 11.01 -13.32
CA SER A 364 23.58 11.32 -14.48
C SER A 364 23.18 12.79 -14.57
N ILE A 365 23.48 13.59 -13.55
CA ILE A 365 23.23 15.03 -13.51
C ILE A 365 24.37 15.71 -14.25
N PRO A 366 24.10 16.51 -15.29
CA PRO A 366 25.14 17.34 -15.92
C PRO A 366 25.76 18.30 -14.91
N GLU A 367 27.08 18.51 -15.02
CA GLU A 367 27.79 19.54 -14.23
C GLU A 367 27.28 20.95 -14.55
#